data_c460a45d39ccf2db5baa6d00a489519d
#
_entry.id   c460a45d39ccf2db5baa6d00a489519d
#
_cell.length_a   1.000
_cell.length_b   1.000
_cell.length_c   1.000
_cell.angle_alpha   90.00
_cell.angle_beta   90.00
_cell.angle_gamma   90.00
#
_symmetry.space_group_name_H-M   'P 1'
#
loop_
_entity.id
_entity.type
_entity.pdbx_description
1 polymer ?
#
loop_
_entity_poly.entity_id
_entity_poly.type
_entity_poly.pdbx_seq_one_letter_code
_entity_poly.pdbx_strand_id
1 'polypeptide(L)'
;MIRYLNKDEYGKCIPLWKEAFPEDSEEFLDYYFGKKISDSQVIVKEDEGGKLLTMAHLNPYKVRVRDRMYVLPYIVGVATASDSRHQGHMRDVLVTMLQDMHEAHTPFCYLMPASPDIYRPFGFVYVFDQPVWTLREDAAAGVQAI
;
A
#
# COMPACT_ATOMS: atom_id res chain seq x y z
N MET A 1 5.15 -18.99 -3.33
CA MET A 1 5.92 -18.28 -4.40
C MET A 1 5.69 -16.78 -4.28
N ILE A 2 6.72 -15.93 -4.54
CA ILE A 2 6.56 -14.47 -4.59
C ILE A 2 6.54 -14.04 -6.06
N ARG A 3 5.59 -13.18 -6.43
CA ARG A 3 5.46 -12.64 -7.78
C ARG A 3 4.65 -11.36 -7.84
N TYR A 4 4.77 -10.64 -8.94
CA TYR A 4 3.83 -9.58 -9.29
C TYR A 4 2.60 -10.18 -9.98
N LEU A 5 1.43 -9.70 -9.61
CA LEU A 5 0.18 -10.09 -10.27
C LEU A 5 0.05 -9.41 -11.65
N ASN A 6 -0.56 -10.12 -12.58
CA ASN A 6 -1.08 -9.49 -13.79
C ASN A 6 -2.32 -8.65 -13.45
N LYS A 7 -2.66 -7.67 -14.29
CA LYS A 7 -3.77 -6.75 -14.01
C LYS A 7 -5.13 -7.43 -13.89
N ASP A 8 -5.35 -8.48 -14.62
CA ASP A 8 -6.56 -9.30 -14.57
C ASP A 8 -6.68 -10.13 -13.29
N GLU A 9 -5.59 -10.28 -12.55
CA GLU A 9 -5.55 -11.00 -11.28
C GLU A 9 -5.76 -10.11 -10.04
N TYR A 10 -5.78 -8.78 -10.19
CA TYR A 10 -5.83 -7.86 -9.04
C TYR A 10 -7.04 -8.08 -8.13
N GLY A 11 -8.17 -8.55 -8.69
CA GLY A 11 -9.35 -8.92 -7.91
C GLY A 11 -9.10 -10.02 -6.87
N LYS A 12 -8.06 -10.84 -7.02
CA LYS A 12 -7.66 -11.84 -6.01
C LYS A 12 -7.28 -11.23 -4.66
N CYS A 13 -6.90 -9.95 -4.64
CA CYS A 13 -6.51 -9.25 -3.42
C CYS A 13 -7.72 -8.81 -2.57
N ILE A 14 -8.92 -8.70 -3.15
CA ILE A 14 -10.10 -8.17 -2.47
C ILE A 14 -10.44 -8.91 -1.17
N PRO A 15 -10.46 -10.26 -1.13
CA PRO A 15 -10.75 -10.96 0.12
C PRO A 15 -9.76 -10.66 1.23
N LEU A 16 -8.46 -10.64 0.93
CA LEU A 16 -7.42 -10.31 1.90
C LEU A 16 -7.45 -8.84 2.31
N TRP A 17 -7.82 -7.94 1.40
CA TRP A 17 -8.04 -6.52 1.71
C TRP A 17 -9.17 -6.34 2.72
N LYS A 18 -10.34 -6.94 2.46
CA LYS A 18 -11.50 -6.90 3.36
C LYS A 18 -11.20 -7.47 4.75
N GLU A 19 -10.41 -8.53 4.81
CA GLU A 19 -9.96 -9.12 6.09
C GLU A 19 -9.04 -8.17 6.87
N ALA A 20 -8.12 -7.50 6.19
CA ALA A 20 -7.09 -6.69 6.81
C ALA A 20 -7.55 -5.25 7.14
N PHE A 21 -8.48 -4.71 6.34
CA PHE A 21 -8.97 -3.33 6.40
C PHE A 21 -10.51 -3.30 6.43
N PRO A 22 -11.13 -3.83 7.49
CA PRO A 22 -12.59 -3.93 7.58
C PRO A 22 -13.32 -2.58 7.67
N GLU A 23 -12.58 -1.49 7.91
CA GLU A 23 -13.09 -0.12 7.92
C GLU A 23 -13.29 0.47 6.52
N ASP A 24 -12.68 -0.11 5.49
CA ASP A 24 -12.83 0.36 4.10
C ASP A 24 -14.21 -0.04 3.54
N SER A 25 -14.94 0.95 3.02
CA SER A 25 -16.28 0.71 2.47
C SER A 25 -16.26 -0.01 1.12
N GLU A 26 -17.40 -0.62 0.75
CA GLU A 26 -17.53 -1.26 -0.58
C GLU A 26 -17.34 -0.25 -1.71
N GLU A 27 -17.83 0.98 -1.56
CA GLU A 27 -17.64 2.06 -2.54
C GLU A 27 -16.17 2.42 -2.72
N PHE A 28 -15.39 2.41 -1.63
CA PHE A 28 -13.95 2.60 -1.71
C PHE A 28 -13.28 1.45 -2.46
N LEU A 29 -13.66 0.22 -2.18
CA LEU A 29 -13.11 -0.96 -2.86
C LEU A 29 -13.44 -0.96 -4.36
N ASP A 30 -14.68 -0.62 -4.72
CA ASP A 30 -15.11 -0.50 -6.11
C ASP A 30 -14.29 0.57 -6.86
N TYR A 31 -14.06 1.72 -6.22
CA TYR A 31 -13.20 2.76 -6.76
C TYR A 31 -11.74 2.29 -6.88
N TYR A 32 -11.21 1.72 -5.80
CA TYR A 32 -9.80 1.33 -5.74
C TYR A 32 -9.47 0.23 -6.75
N PHE A 33 -10.19 -0.87 -6.70
CA PHE A 33 -9.96 -2.01 -7.59
C PHE A 33 -10.49 -1.80 -9.01
N GLY A 34 -11.51 -0.96 -9.19
CA GLY A 34 -12.06 -0.64 -10.51
C GLY A 34 -11.32 0.44 -11.28
N LYS A 35 -10.65 1.36 -10.60
CA LYS A 35 -10.02 2.54 -11.23
C LYS A 35 -8.59 2.79 -10.77
N LYS A 36 -8.38 2.99 -9.44
CA LYS A 36 -7.10 3.47 -8.92
C LYS A 36 -5.95 2.49 -9.16
N ILE A 37 -6.20 1.20 -9.02
CA ILE A 37 -5.17 0.15 -9.14
C ILE A 37 -4.65 -0.04 -10.58
N SER A 38 -5.30 0.53 -11.58
CA SER A 38 -5.01 0.29 -13.01
C SER A 38 -3.57 0.61 -13.43
N ASP A 39 -2.91 1.56 -12.78
CA ASP A 39 -1.53 1.97 -13.00
C ASP A 39 -0.54 1.44 -11.94
N SER A 40 -1.05 0.69 -10.98
CA SER A 40 -0.28 0.15 -9.87
C SER A 40 0.39 -1.18 -10.21
N GLN A 41 1.35 -1.57 -9.38
CA GLN A 41 1.88 -2.92 -9.33
C GLN A 41 1.44 -3.58 -8.02
N VAL A 42 1.16 -4.88 -8.05
CA VAL A 42 0.79 -5.65 -6.87
C VAL A 42 1.73 -6.83 -6.75
N ILE A 43 2.50 -6.87 -5.68
CA ILE A 43 3.37 -7.99 -5.33
C ILE A 43 2.70 -8.83 -4.24
N VAL A 44 2.73 -10.14 -4.42
CA VAL A 44 2.10 -11.10 -3.51
C VAL A 44 3.03 -12.26 -3.20
N LYS A 45 2.78 -12.93 -2.08
CA LYS A 45 3.25 -14.27 -1.80
C LYS A 45 2.06 -15.21 -1.77
N GLU A 46 2.14 -16.27 -2.55
CA GLU A 46 1.13 -17.33 -2.63
C GLU A 46 1.69 -18.64 -2.05
N ASP A 47 0.82 -19.49 -1.52
CA ASP A 47 1.13 -20.86 -1.20
C ASP A 47 1.12 -21.75 -2.47
N GLU A 48 1.30 -23.06 -2.30
CA GLU A 48 1.30 -24.02 -3.41
C GLU A 48 -0.08 -24.17 -4.08
N GLY A 49 -1.15 -23.84 -3.36
CA GLY A 49 -2.53 -23.85 -3.85
C GLY A 49 -2.98 -22.56 -4.51
N GLY A 50 -2.12 -21.51 -4.53
CA GLY A 50 -2.44 -20.19 -5.09
C GLY A 50 -3.22 -19.28 -4.13
N LYS A 51 -3.34 -19.65 -2.84
CA LYS A 51 -3.91 -18.77 -1.82
C LYS A 51 -2.93 -17.64 -1.51
N LEU A 52 -3.44 -16.41 -1.45
CA LEU A 52 -2.63 -15.26 -1.04
C LEU A 52 -2.32 -15.32 0.46
N LEU A 53 -1.04 -15.37 0.79
CA LEU A 53 -0.53 -15.33 2.15
C LEU A 53 -0.27 -13.88 2.59
N THR A 54 0.25 -13.06 1.66
CA THR A 54 0.52 -11.64 1.90
C THR A 54 0.53 -10.87 0.59
N MET A 55 0.26 -9.58 0.66
CA MET A 55 0.25 -8.66 -0.47
C MET A 55 0.85 -7.31 -0.10
N ALA A 56 1.33 -6.58 -1.11
CA ALA A 56 1.65 -5.17 -1.04
C ALA A 56 1.36 -4.51 -2.38
N HIS A 57 0.74 -3.33 -2.36
CA HIS A 57 0.40 -2.56 -3.55
C HIS A 57 1.35 -1.37 -3.69
N LEU A 58 1.79 -1.10 -4.91
CA LEU A 58 2.72 -0.04 -5.28
C LEU A 58 2.02 0.95 -6.19
N ASN A 59 1.46 1.99 -5.61
CA ASN A 59 0.74 3.01 -6.36
C ASN A 59 1.72 4.09 -6.83
N PRO A 60 1.86 4.34 -8.14
CA PRO A 60 2.75 5.38 -8.63
C PRO A 60 2.16 6.77 -8.39
N TYR A 61 2.95 7.67 -7.83
CA TYR A 61 2.61 9.08 -7.68
C TYR A 61 3.73 9.98 -8.17
N LYS A 62 3.35 11.12 -8.76
CA LYS A 62 4.29 12.19 -9.06
C LYS A 62 4.59 12.97 -7.78
N VAL A 63 5.84 12.92 -7.35
CA VAL A 63 6.31 13.58 -6.14
C VAL A 63 7.38 14.60 -6.49
N ARG A 64 7.22 15.83 -6.04
CA ARG A 64 8.24 16.86 -6.17
C ARG A 64 9.14 16.85 -4.93
N VAL A 65 10.43 16.63 -5.17
CA VAL A 65 11.46 16.72 -4.14
C VAL A 65 12.41 17.84 -4.54
N ARG A 66 12.37 18.95 -3.78
CA ARG A 66 13.06 20.21 -4.16
C ARG A 66 12.63 20.64 -5.58
N ASP A 67 13.57 20.69 -6.52
CA ASP A 67 13.34 21.17 -7.89
C ASP A 67 13.09 20.03 -8.91
N ARG A 68 13.01 18.78 -8.44
CA ARG A 68 12.86 17.61 -9.31
C ARG A 68 11.54 16.89 -9.09
N MET A 69 10.97 16.43 -10.19
CA MET A 69 9.80 15.57 -10.20
C MET A 69 10.22 14.11 -10.36
N TYR A 70 9.63 13.25 -9.54
CA TYR A 70 9.83 11.80 -9.59
C TYR A 70 8.47 11.10 -9.69
N VAL A 71 8.44 9.94 -10.34
CA VAL A 71 7.34 8.99 -10.18
C VAL A 71 7.81 7.94 -9.19
N LEU A 72 7.20 7.92 -8.02
CA LEU A 72 7.63 7.09 -6.91
C LEU A 72 6.52 6.14 -6.47
N PRO A 73 6.87 4.90 -6.09
CA PRO A 73 5.90 3.98 -5.52
C PRO A 73 5.51 4.40 -4.11
N TYR A 74 4.22 4.62 -3.91
CA TYR A 74 3.57 4.71 -2.61
C TYR A 74 3.09 3.32 -2.22
N ILE A 75 3.63 2.79 -1.14
CA ILE A 75 3.29 1.45 -0.67
C ILE A 75 2.00 1.53 0.14
N VAL A 76 1.01 0.74 -0.23
CA VAL A 76 -0.30 0.69 0.40
C VAL A 76 -0.84 -0.74 0.39
N GLY A 77 -1.83 -1.04 1.21
CA GLY A 77 -2.47 -2.35 1.22
C GLY A 77 -1.51 -3.50 1.59
N VAL A 78 -0.55 -3.23 2.47
CA VAL A 78 0.35 -4.28 2.99
C VAL A 78 -0.43 -5.11 3.99
N ALA A 79 -0.74 -6.35 3.62
CA ALA A 79 -1.53 -7.24 4.45
C ALA A 79 -1.01 -8.67 4.41
N THR A 80 -1.17 -9.38 5.53
CA THR A 80 -0.90 -10.82 5.65
C THR A 80 -2.14 -11.48 6.22
N ALA A 81 -2.58 -12.58 5.58
CA ALA A 81 -3.72 -13.38 6.03
C ALA A 81 -3.57 -13.77 7.50
N SER A 82 -4.64 -13.70 8.28
CA SER A 82 -4.62 -13.87 9.73
C SER A 82 -4.00 -15.20 10.17
N ASP A 83 -4.29 -16.27 9.44
CA ASP A 83 -3.76 -17.62 9.68
C ASP A 83 -2.30 -17.81 9.27
N SER A 84 -1.73 -16.82 8.56
CA SER A 84 -0.38 -16.85 8.00
C SER A 84 0.54 -15.78 8.60
N ARG A 85 0.08 -15.06 9.64
CA ARG A 85 0.87 -14.06 10.35
C ARG A 85 2.02 -14.68 11.14
N HIS A 86 3.03 -13.85 11.47
CA HIS A 86 4.22 -14.22 12.25
C HIS A 86 5.10 -15.30 11.61
N GLN A 87 4.93 -15.60 10.32
CA GLN A 87 5.70 -16.57 9.56
C GLN A 87 6.72 -15.93 8.60
N GLY A 88 6.91 -14.62 8.68
CA GLY A 88 7.88 -13.88 7.87
C GLY A 88 7.43 -13.53 6.44
N HIS A 89 6.20 -13.85 6.05
CA HIS A 89 5.72 -13.65 4.68
C HIS A 89 5.76 -12.18 4.23
N MET A 90 5.36 -11.24 5.10
CA MET A 90 5.47 -9.80 4.82
C MET A 90 6.92 -9.39 4.61
N ARG A 91 7.85 -9.90 5.45
CA ARG A 91 9.28 -9.64 5.30
C ARG A 91 9.77 -10.06 3.91
N ASP A 92 9.43 -11.27 3.48
CA ASP A 92 9.87 -11.80 2.20
C ASP A 92 9.39 -10.92 1.05
N VAL A 93 8.12 -10.50 1.06
CA VAL A 93 7.54 -9.59 0.05
C VAL A 93 8.22 -8.23 0.06
N LEU A 94 8.39 -7.60 1.24
CA LEU A 94 9.03 -6.29 1.34
C LEU A 94 10.49 -6.33 0.89
N VAL A 95 11.24 -7.37 1.25
CA VAL A 95 12.65 -7.51 0.83
C VAL A 95 12.74 -7.67 -0.69
N THR A 96 11.93 -8.55 -1.28
CA THR A 96 11.91 -8.75 -2.74
C THR A 96 11.56 -7.44 -3.44
N MET A 97 10.50 -6.78 -3.02
CA MET A 97 10.05 -5.50 -3.58
C MET A 97 11.15 -4.41 -3.52
N LEU A 98 11.85 -4.29 -2.39
CA LEU A 98 12.93 -3.30 -2.23
C LEU A 98 14.14 -3.65 -3.08
N GLN A 99 14.46 -4.94 -3.27
CA GLN A 99 15.51 -5.39 -4.18
C GLN A 99 15.17 -5.06 -5.63
N ASP A 100 13.94 -5.35 -6.07
CA ASP A 100 13.48 -5.02 -7.43
C ASP A 100 13.53 -3.50 -7.69
N MET A 101 13.12 -2.70 -6.71
CA MET A 101 13.23 -1.24 -6.79
C MET A 101 14.68 -0.77 -6.88
N HIS A 102 15.58 -1.39 -6.15
CA HIS A 102 17.02 -1.10 -6.21
C HIS A 102 17.59 -1.41 -7.59
N GLU A 103 17.27 -2.58 -8.14
CA GLU A 103 17.70 -3.00 -9.50
C GLU A 103 17.12 -2.08 -10.58
N ALA A 104 15.88 -1.62 -10.40
CA ALA A 104 15.24 -0.64 -11.28
C ALA A 104 15.74 0.80 -11.09
N HIS A 105 16.72 1.05 -10.22
CA HIS A 105 17.22 2.38 -9.86
C HIS A 105 16.14 3.35 -9.38
N THR A 106 15.10 2.83 -8.71
CA THR A 106 14.08 3.66 -8.07
C THR A 106 14.71 4.41 -6.89
N PRO A 107 14.70 5.74 -6.86
CA PRO A 107 15.47 6.50 -5.88
C PRO A 107 15.00 6.29 -4.44
N PHE A 108 13.69 6.14 -4.22
CA PHE A 108 13.09 5.74 -2.96
C PHE A 108 11.61 5.39 -3.14
N CYS A 109 11.03 4.77 -2.14
CA CYS A 109 9.60 4.57 -1.97
C CYS A 109 9.15 5.17 -0.64
N TYR A 110 7.84 5.32 -0.46
CA TYR A 110 7.30 5.88 0.78
C TYR A 110 5.95 5.24 1.13
N LEU A 111 5.58 5.37 2.39
CA LEU A 111 4.32 4.85 2.92
C LEU A 111 3.85 5.67 4.13
N MET A 112 2.60 5.51 4.49
CA MET A 112 2.06 5.92 5.78
C MET A 112 1.89 4.66 6.65
N PRO A 113 2.69 4.49 7.71
CA PRO A 113 2.66 3.27 8.49
C PRO A 113 1.50 3.26 9.49
N ALA A 114 0.82 2.12 9.64
CA ALA A 114 -0.06 1.87 10.77
C ALA A 114 0.73 1.86 12.10
N SER A 115 1.96 1.31 12.06
CA SER A 115 2.97 1.41 13.12
C SER A 115 4.36 1.53 12.50
N PRO A 116 5.17 2.53 12.90
CA PRO A 116 6.53 2.70 12.41
C PRO A 116 7.43 1.50 12.65
N ASP A 117 7.22 0.79 13.76
CA ASP A 117 8.07 -0.33 14.16
C ASP A 117 8.00 -1.52 13.19
N ILE A 118 6.91 -1.61 12.41
CA ILE A 118 6.76 -2.62 11.36
C ILE A 118 7.78 -2.43 10.25
N TYR A 119 8.10 -1.17 9.89
CA TYR A 119 8.89 -0.84 8.71
C TYR A 119 10.34 -0.44 9.00
N ARG A 120 10.66 -0.05 10.23
CA ARG A 120 12.04 0.25 10.65
C ARG A 120 13.05 -0.86 10.32
N PRO A 121 12.75 -2.16 10.51
CA PRO A 121 13.69 -3.24 10.17
C PRO A 121 14.05 -3.32 8.68
N PHE A 122 13.29 -2.64 7.81
CA PHE A 122 13.54 -2.57 6.37
C PHE A 122 14.22 -1.26 5.92
N GLY A 123 14.72 -0.47 6.86
CA GLY A 123 15.42 0.77 6.57
C GLY A 123 14.52 1.99 6.34
N PHE A 124 13.22 1.89 6.61
CA PHE A 124 12.33 3.05 6.57
C PHE A 124 12.60 4.00 7.72
N VAL A 125 12.61 5.30 7.41
CA VAL A 125 12.81 6.37 8.38
C VAL A 125 11.66 7.37 8.34
N TYR A 126 11.40 8.01 9.45
CA TYR A 126 10.43 9.09 9.51
C TYR A 126 10.94 10.31 8.77
N VAL A 127 10.11 10.90 7.92
CA VAL A 127 10.47 12.09 7.13
C VAL A 127 9.67 13.31 7.59
N PHE A 128 8.36 13.16 7.79
CA PHE A 128 7.47 14.22 8.30
C PHE A 128 6.16 13.59 8.80
N ASP A 129 5.47 14.34 9.66
CA ASP A 129 4.13 13.99 10.12
C ASP A 129 3.08 14.44 9.12
N GLN A 130 2.01 13.65 8.99
CA GLN A 130 0.87 14.04 8.19
C GLN A 130 0.18 15.26 8.85
N PRO A 131 -0.11 16.35 8.11
CA PRO A 131 -0.83 17.48 8.68
C PRO A 131 -2.22 17.06 9.14
N VAL A 132 -2.57 17.45 10.36
CA VAL A 132 -3.90 17.25 10.94
C VAL A 132 -4.64 18.58 10.90
N TRP A 133 -5.83 18.58 10.30
CA TRP A 133 -6.71 19.74 10.25
C TRP A 133 -7.83 19.57 11.28
N THR A 134 -7.98 20.54 12.15
CA THR A 134 -9.10 20.61 13.08
C THR A 134 -10.05 21.73 12.64
N LEU A 135 -11.26 21.39 12.24
CA LEU A 135 -12.31 22.37 11.99
C LEU A 135 -13.04 22.65 13.30
N ARG A 136 -13.17 23.94 13.64
CA ARG A 136 -14.00 24.35 14.75
C ARG A 136 -15.47 24.33 14.31
N GLU A 137 -16.35 24.01 15.25
CA GLU A 137 -17.79 23.82 14.97
C GLU A 137 -18.43 25.08 14.36
N ASP A 138 -18.00 26.26 14.80
CA ASP A 138 -18.41 27.56 14.28
C ASP A 138 -17.94 27.83 12.83
N ALA A 139 -16.82 27.24 12.41
CA ALA A 139 -16.30 27.37 11.06
C ALA A 139 -16.98 26.40 10.07
N ALA A 140 -17.58 25.32 10.58
CA ALA A 140 -18.28 24.32 9.76
C ALA A 140 -19.71 24.73 9.40
N ALA A 141 -20.30 25.70 10.07
CA ALA A 141 -21.71 26.11 9.92
C ALA A 141 -22.09 26.66 8.52
N GLY A 142 -21.13 26.87 7.62
CA GLY A 142 -21.34 27.31 6.24
C GLY A 142 -20.97 26.29 5.16
N VAL A 143 -20.53 25.09 5.52
CA VAL A 143 -20.11 24.07 4.56
C VAL A 143 -21.31 23.21 4.18
N GLN A 144 -21.83 23.42 2.97
CA GLN A 144 -22.80 22.49 2.40
C GLN A 144 -22.04 21.26 1.84
N ALA A 145 -22.56 20.06 2.16
CA ALA A 145 -22.09 18.85 1.50
C ALA A 145 -22.39 18.94 0.00
N ILE A 146 -21.38 18.75 -0.80
CA ILE A 146 -21.48 18.66 -2.25
C ILE A 146 -21.93 17.25 -2.62
#